data_73b1a7929abbbd2faef82b6a265dcbc8
#
_entry.id   73b1a7929abbbd2faef82b6a265dcbc8
#
_cell.length_a   1.000
_cell.length_b   1.000
_cell.length_c   1.000
_cell.angle_alpha   90.00
_cell.angle_beta   90.00
_cell.angle_gamma   90.00
#
_symmetry.space_group_name_H-M   'P 1'
#
loop_
_entity.id
_entity.type
_entity.pdbx_description
1 polymer ?
#
loop_
_entity_poly.entity_id
_entity_poly.type
_entity_poly.pdbx_seq_one_letter_code
_entity_poly.pdbx_strand_id
1 'polypeptide(L)'
;MVYKYDFLIIGAGVAGMSYALKIARAHKGKICLVCKTTLDEANTKFAQGGVASVTNLEVDNFEKHIEDTMIAGDYISNPAAVEMVVRNAPEQIKELVNWGV
;
A
#
# COMPACT_ATOMS: atom_id res chain seq x y z
N MET A 1 -22.95 -24.85 -0.69
CA MET A 1 -21.60 -25.12 -1.18
C MET A 1 -20.59 -24.39 -0.29
N VAL A 2 -19.55 -25.06 0.15
CA VAL A 2 -18.52 -24.46 1.00
C VAL A 2 -17.21 -24.44 0.26
N TYR A 3 -16.58 -23.27 0.18
CA TYR A 3 -15.25 -23.10 -0.39
C TYR A 3 -14.22 -22.98 0.73
N LYS A 4 -13.07 -23.62 0.59
CA LYS A 4 -11.98 -23.58 1.58
C LYS A 4 -10.77 -22.86 1.00
N TYR A 5 -10.33 -21.85 1.68
CA TYR A 5 -9.14 -21.07 1.37
C TYR A 5 -8.29 -20.89 2.64
N ASP A 6 -7.00 -20.65 2.45
CA ASP A 6 -6.07 -20.38 3.54
C ASP A 6 -6.05 -18.88 3.92
N PHE A 7 -6.29 -18.04 2.93
CA PHE A 7 -6.31 -16.57 3.10
C PHE A 7 -7.57 -15.98 2.48
N LEU A 8 -8.27 -15.16 3.24
CA LEU A 8 -9.40 -14.37 2.78
C LEU A 8 -9.02 -12.88 2.80
N ILE A 9 -9.09 -12.23 1.65
CA ILE A 9 -8.81 -10.81 1.47
C ILE A 9 -10.10 -10.12 1.08
N ILE A 10 -10.51 -9.12 1.85
CA ILE A 10 -11.72 -8.34 1.59
C ILE A 10 -11.32 -6.97 1.08
N GLY A 11 -11.58 -6.71 -0.20
CA GLY A 11 -11.26 -5.48 -0.90
C GLY A 11 -10.16 -5.64 -1.94
N ALA A 12 -10.40 -5.09 -3.13
CA ALA A 12 -9.51 -5.16 -4.29
C ALA A 12 -8.71 -3.86 -4.54
N GLY A 13 -8.56 -3.02 -3.52
CA GLY A 13 -7.68 -1.85 -3.58
C GLY A 13 -6.21 -2.23 -3.51
N VAL A 14 -5.32 -1.24 -3.55
CA VAL A 14 -3.87 -1.46 -3.54
C VAL A 14 -3.40 -2.32 -2.37
N ALA A 15 -3.97 -2.16 -1.19
CA ALA A 15 -3.61 -2.95 0.00
C ALA A 15 -3.95 -4.43 -0.17
N GLY A 16 -5.19 -4.74 -0.58
CA GLY A 16 -5.63 -6.12 -0.77
C GLY A 16 -4.90 -6.82 -1.90
N MET A 17 -4.71 -6.14 -3.03
CA MET A 17 -3.98 -6.67 -4.18
C MET A 17 -2.49 -6.88 -3.87
N SER A 18 -1.83 -5.96 -3.19
CA SER A 18 -0.43 -6.10 -2.76
C SER A 18 -0.25 -7.28 -1.82
N TYR A 19 -1.16 -7.44 -0.87
CA TYR A 19 -1.12 -8.57 0.05
C TYR A 19 -1.32 -9.90 -0.68
N ALA A 20 -2.29 -9.97 -1.61
CA ALA A 20 -2.53 -11.16 -2.43
C ALA A 20 -1.28 -11.55 -3.25
N LEU A 21 -0.66 -10.58 -3.91
CA LEU A 21 0.55 -10.81 -4.71
C LEU A 21 1.73 -11.28 -3.85
N LYS A 22 1.92 -10.71 -2.66
CA LYS A 22 2.98 -11.12 -1.74
C LYS A 22 2.78 -12.56 -1.24
N ILE A 23 1.55 -12.95 -0.87
CA ILE A 23 1.24 -14.33 -0.46
C ILE A 23 1.42 -15.30 -1.63
N ALA A 24 0.92 -14.94 -2.81
CA ALA A 24 1.04 -15.78 -4.00
C ALA A 24 2.52 -16.03 -4.36
N ARG A 25 3.35 -14.99 -4.32
CA ARG A 25 4.79 -15.10 -4.55
C ARG A 25 5.48 -15.97 -3.50
N ALA A 26 5.04 -15.91 -2.25
CA ALA A 26 5.57 -16.74 -1.17
C ALA A 26 5.02 -18.18 -1.17
N HIS A 27 4.10 -18.53 -2.07
CA HIS A 27 3.44 -19.85 -2.15
C HIS A 27 2.86 -20.33 -0.81
N LYS A 28 2.21 -19.43 -0.08
CA LYS A 28 1.73 -19.72 1.30
C LYS A 28 0.40 -20.44 1.35
N GLY A 29 -0.34 -20.56 0.24
CA GLY A 29 -1.62 -21.26 0.23
C GLY A 29 -2.61 -20.71 -0.78
N LYS A 30 -3.86 -21.15 -0.68
CA LYS A 30 -4.96 -20.73 -1.52
C LYS A 30 -5.51 -19.39 -1.06
N ILE A 31 -5.65 -18.45 -1.99
CA ILE A 31 -6.10 -17.09 -1.72
C ILE A 31 -7.49 -16.90 -2.29
N CYS A 32 -8.39 -16.33 -1.50
CA CYS A 32 -9.67 -15.80 -1.96
C CYS A 32 -9.65 -14.28 -1.78
N LEU A 33 -9.89 -13.56 -2.86
CA LEU A 33 -10.08 -12.12 -2.82
C LEU A 33 -11.55 -11.82 -3.14
N VAL A 34 -12.20 -11.07 -2.24
CA VAL A 34 -13.60 -10.72 -2.36
C VAL A 34 -13.72 -9.21 -2.53
N CYS A 35 -14.51 -8.78 -3.51
CA CYS A 35 -14.82 -7.37 -3.76
C CYS A 35 -16.31 -7.18 -3.99
N LYS A 36 -16.77 -5.93 -3.91
CA LYS A 36 -18.19 -5.59 -4.08
C LYS A 36 -18.70 -5.82 -5.49
N THR A 37 -17.86 -5.53 -6.48
CA THR A 37 -18.22 -5.55 -7.90
C THR A 37 -17.15 -6.33 -8.68
N THR A 38 -16.31 -5.67 -9.44
CA THR A 38 -15.19 -6.26 -10.17
C THR A 38 -13.86 -5.94 -9.49
N LEU A 39 -12.82 -6.73 -9.78
CA LEU A 39 -11.50 -6.56 -9.17
C LEU A 39 -10.87 -5.19 -9.41
N ASP A 40 -11.19 -4.58 -10.51
CA ASP A 40 -10.68 -3.27 -10.91
C ASP A 40 -11.54 -2.09 -10.43
N GLU A 41 -12.68 -2.34 -9.79
CA GLU A 41 -13.57 -1.30 -9.27
C GLU A 41 -13.19 -0.94 -7.83
N ALA A 42 -12.14 -0.14 -7.69
CA ALA A 42 -11.63 0.31 -6.39
C ALA A 42 -11.20 1.79 -6.46
N ASN A 43 -11.17 2.46 -5.32
CA ASN A 43 -10.69 3.84 -5.21
C ASN A 43 -9.27 4.00 -5.79
N THR A 44 -8.44 2.99 -5.67
CA THR A 44 -7.09 2.97 -6.23
C THR A 44 -7.09 3.16 -7.75
N LYS A 45 -8.01 2.54 -8.47
CA LYS A 45 -8.16 2.70 -9.93
C LYS A 45 -8.45 4.15 -10.32
N PHE A 46 -9.25 4.84 -9.52
CA PHE A 46 -9.69 6.20 -9.78
C PHE A 46 -8.81 7.26 -9.11
N ALA A 47 -7.77 6.84 -8.38
CA ALA A 47 -6.83 7.76 -7.77
C ALA A 47 -6.08 8.55 -8.86
N GLN A 48 -5.96 9.85 -8.64
CA GLN A 48 -5.23 10.78 -9.51
C GLN A 48 -4.13 11.46 -8.72
N GLY A 49 -3.03 11.78 -9.39
CA GLY A 49 -1.88 12.43 -8.78
C GLY A 49 -0.72 11.48 -8.57
N GLY A 50 0.31 11.97 -7.89
CA GLY A 50 1.53 11.24 -7.60
C GLY A 50 1.55 10.65 -6.20
N VAL A 51 2.58 9.88 -5.93
CA VAL A 51 2.92 9.39 -4.58
C VAL A 51 4.16 10.14 -4.10
N ALA A 52 4.05 10.79 -2.93
CA ALA A 52 5.19 11.44 -2.30
C ALA A 52 6.06 10.40 -1.57
N SER A 53 7.35 10.46 -1.80
CA SER A 53 8.33 9.61 -1.12
C SER A 53 9.71 10.24 -1.15
N VAL A 54 10.49 10.02 -0.10
CA VAL A 54 11.89 10.42 -0.04
C VAL A 54 12.73 9.46 -0.87
N THR A 55 12.95 9.80 -2.13
CA THR A 55 13.73 8.97 -3.08
C THR A 55 15.17 9.44 -3.26
N ASN A 56 15.49 10.67 -2.87
CA ASN A 56 16.82 11.25 -2.96
C ASN A 56 17.19 11.92 -1.63
N LEU A 57 18.06 11.28 -0.86
CA LEU A 57 18.53 11.75 0.43
C LEU A 57 19.53 12.94 0.38
N GLU A 58 19.99 13.33 -0.81
CA GLU A 58 20.85 14.52 -0.99
C GLU A 58 20.06 15.82 -0.90
N VAL A 59 18.77 15.78 -1.27
CA VAL A 59 17.90 16.97 -1.36
C VAL A 59 16.69 16.89 -0.44
N ASP A 60 16.41 15.73 0.17
CA ASP A 60 15.27 15.49 1.03
C ASP A 60 15.64 14.57 2.19
N ASN A 61 14.79 14.49 3.20
CA ASN A 61 14.97 13.59 4.34
C ASN A 61 13.63 13.10 4.91
N PHE A 62 13.70 11.99 5.63
CA PHE A 62 12.52 11.37 6.22
C PHE A 62 11.87 12.22 7.30
N GLU A 63 12.66 12.89 8.12
CA GLU A 63 12.18 13.72 9.22
C GLU A 63 11.31 14.87 8.73
N LYS A 64 11.76 15.53 7.65
CA LYS A 64 10.97 16.59 7.01
C LYS A 64 9.66 16.05 6.45
N HIS A 65 9.69 14.93 5.75
CA HIS A 65 8.47 14.31 5.19
C HIS A 65 7.50 13.86 6.30
N ILE A 66 8.02 13.33 7.41
CA ILE A 66 7.20 12.96 8.57
C ILE A 66 6.52 14.21 9.15
N GLU A 67 7.29 15.28 9.39
CA GLU A 67 6.75 16.54 9.92
C GLU A 67 5.71 17.15 8.98
N ASP A 68 6.00 17.26 7.69
CA ASP A 68 5.05 17.76 6.69
C ASP A 68 3.75 16.95 6.67
N THR A 69 3.85 15.63 6.83
CA THR A 69 2.68 14.74 6.92
C THR A 69 1.88 14.97 8.19
N MET A 70 2.56 15.15 9.33
CA MET A 70 1.90 15.45 10.61
C MET A 70 1.19 16.81 10.58
N ILE A 71 1.83 17.83 10.01
CA ILE A 71 1.24 19.17 9.82
C ILE A 71 0.01 19.07 8.91
N ALA A 72 0.12 18.43 7.75
CA ALA A 72 -0.99 18.27 6.82
C ALA A 72 -2.19 17.53 7.42
N GLY A 73 -1.93 16.61 8.33
CA GLY A 73 -2.94 15.87 9.09
C GLY A 73 -3.40 16.57 10.36
N ASP A 74 -3.04 17.83 10.58
CA ASP A 74 -3.37 18.61 11.79
C ASP A 74 -2.99 17.87 13.10
N TYR A 75 -1.88 17.11 13.05
CA TYR A 75 -1.37 16.30 14.17
C TYR A 75 -2.36 15.25 14.73
N ILE A 76 -3.41 14.90 14.00
CA ILE A 76 -4.36 13.85 14.38
C ILE A 76 -3.79 12.46 14.08
N SER A 77 -2.89 12.36 13.12
CA SER A 77 -2.27 11.10 12.71
C SER A 77 -1.44 10.47 13.84
N ASN A 78 -1.40 9.13 13.87
CA ASN A 78 -0.50 8.42 14.77
C ASN A 78 0.96 8.59 14.31
N PRO A 79 1.85 9.20 15.11
CA PRO A 79 3.23 9.47 14.68
C PRO A 79 4.02 8.23 14.29
N ALA A 80 3.85 7.13 15.03
CA ALA A 80 4.53 5.87 14.73
C ALA A 80 4.09 5.26 13.40
N ALA A 81 2.79 5.38 13.07
CA ALA A 81 2.28 4.94 11.79
C ALA A 81 2.81 5.80 10.63
N VAL A 82 2.86 7.13 10.81
CA VAL A 82 3.42 8.05 9.82
C VAL A 82 4.90 7.73 9.56
N GLU A 83 5.69 7.59 10.61
CA GLU A 83 7.11 7.25 10.50
C GLU A 83 7.32 5.92 9.77
N MET A 84 6.58 4.90 10.14
CA MET A 84 6.64 3.59 9.50
C MET A 84 6.33 3.67 8.00
N VAL A 85 5.28 4.38 7.61
CA VAL A 85 4.88 4.55 6.20
C VAL A 85 5.94 5.33 5.43
N VAL A 86 6.38 6.47 5.95
CA VAL A 86 7.34 7.36 5.26
C VAL A 86 8.70 6.66 5.06
N ARG A 87 9.21 5.96 6.06
CA ARG A 87 10.50 5.28 5.96
C ARG A 87 10.48 4.06 5.04
N ASN A 88 9.36 3.36 4.93
CA ASN A 88 9.22 2.21 4.06
C ASN A 88 8.79 2.56 2.62
N ALA A 89 8.28 3.75 2.38
CA ALA A 89 7.74 4.15 1.08
C ALA A 89 8.70 3.99 -0.10
N PRO A 90 10.00 4.35 -0.02
CA PRO A 90 10.92 4.19 -1.16
C PRO A 90 11.03 2.74 -1.66
N GLU A 91 11.07 1.78 -0.75
CA GLU A 91 11.15 0.36 -1.10
C GLU A 91 9.83 -0.13 -1.69
N GLN A 92 8.71 0.25 -1.11
CA GLN A 92 7.39 -0.13 -1.61
C GLN A 92 7.09 0.45 -2.99
N ILE A 93 7.55 1.66 -3.29
CA ILE A 93 7.45 2.26 -4.63
C ILE A 93 8.26 1.46 -5.65
N LYS A 94 9.48 1.05 -5.31
CA LYS A 94 10.28 0.18 -6.18
C LYS A 94 9.57 -1.15 -6.47
N GLU A 95 8.91 -1.71 -5.47
CA GLU A 95 8.14 -2.94 -5.63
C GLU A 95 6.95 -2.74 -6.58
N LEU A 96 6.21 -1.64 -6.47
CA LEU A 96 5.11 -1.30 -7.37
C LEU A 96 5.61 -1.14 -8.81
N VAL A 97 6.72 -0.44 -9.03
CA VAL A 97 7.36 -0.30 -10.35
C VAL A 97 7.73 -1.67 -10.92
N ASN A 98 8.26 -2.57 -10.10
CA ASN A 98 8.59 -3.94 -10.53
C ASN A 98 7.35 -4.77 -10.89
N TRP A 99 6.18 -4.41 -10.37
CA TRP A 99 4.90 -5.02 -10.75
C TRP A 99 4.27 -4.39 -12.00
N GLY A 100 4.86 -3.35 -12.55
CA GLY A 100 4.44 -2.70 -13.78
C GLY A 100 3.53 -1.47 -13.60
N VAL A 101 3.53 -0.91 -12.40
CA VAL A 101 2.79 0.34 -12.10
C VAL A 101 3.58 1.55 -12.61
#